data_4bafebfddf63b68f8af1729de0c2c93c
#
_entry.id   4bafebfddf63b68f8af1729de0c2c93c
#
_cell.length_a   1.000
_cell.length_b   1.000
_cell.length_c   1.000
_cell.angle_alpha   90.00
_cell.angle_beta   90.00
_cell.angle_gamma   90.00
#
_symmetry.space_group_name_H-M   'P 1'
#
loop_
_entity.id
_entity.type
_entity.pdbx_description
1 polymer ?
#
loop_
_entity_poly.entity_id
_entity_poly.type
_entity_poly.pdbx_seq_one_letter_code
_entity_poly.pdbx_strand_id
1 'polypeptide(L)'
;MIPGFLHGCYLPIYGFGALMLMFVFSKNKLFPGYVFIISFVLLTAFEYITHFAFDKIFDIRLWSYSAHFCNINGRVSLEQSLLLGVGGTAYVYLIYPFLQKLLLRISERKIRFFAFCITVTLVFDFVFSALSAFFN
;
A
#
# COMPACT_ATOMS: atom_id res chain seq x y z
N MET A 1 -7.02 13.66 -13.19
CA MET A 1 -6.37 12.92 -12.10
C MET A 1 -6.96 13.36 -10.77
N ILE A 2 -7.56 12.46 -10.04
CA ILE A 2 -8.06 12.76 -8.69
C ILE A 2 -6.88 12.52 -7.75
N PRO A 3 -6.28 13.58 -7.15
CA PRO A 3 -5.20 13.38 -6.20
C PRO A 3 -5.74 12.70 -4.96
N GLY A 4 -5.38 11.45 -4.80
CA GLY A 4 -5.88 10.64 -3.72
C GLY A 4 -7.32 10.19 -3.94
N PHE A 5 -7.51 9.00 -4.46
CA PHE A 5 -8.84 8.40 -4.59
C PHE A 5 -9.58 8.44 -3.25
N LEU A 6 -8.86 8.21 -2.18
CA LEU A 6 -9.32 8.44 -0.82
C LEU A 6 -8.81 9.81 -0.36
N HIS A 7 -9.55 10.50 0.47
CA HIS A 7 -9.16 11.82 0.98
C HIS A 7 -7.84 11.79 1.77
N GLY A 8 -7.42 10.62 2.20
CA GLY A 8 -6.12 10.35 2.79
C GLY A 8 -5.05 9.84 1.83
N CYS A 9 -5.20 10.09 0.55
CA CYS A 9 -4.24 9.70 -0.49
C CYS A 9 -4.05 8.19 -0.63
N TYR A 10 -2.82 7.78 -0.87
CA TYR A 10 -2.41 6.40 -1.16
C TYR A 10 -2.35 5.51 0.07
N LEU A 11 -2.79 5.97 1.22
CA LEU A 11 -2.69 5.23 2.48
C LEU A 11 -3.26 3.80 2.43
N PRO A 12 -4.45 3.55 1.84
CA PRO A 12 -4.96 2.18 1.77
C PRO A 12 -4.09 1.25 0.93
N ILE A 13 -3.55 1.75 -0.17
CA ILE A 13 -2.67 0.97 -1.04
C ILE A 13 -1.39 0.58 -0.30
N TYR A 14 -0.79 1.53 0.39
CA TYR A 14 0.42 1.28 1.18
C TYR A 14 0.13 0.39 2.38
N GLY A 15 -1.04 0.52 3.00
CA GLY A 15 -1.49 -0.36 4.08
C GLY A 15 -1.62 -1.81 3.63
N PHE A 16 -2.25 -2.05 2.49
CA PHE A 16 -2.34 -3.39 1.90
C PHE A 16 -0.97 -3.91 1.49
N GLY A 17 -0.12 -3.05 0.92
CA GLY A 17 1.25 -3.41 0.60
C GLY A 17 2.05 -3.85 1.83
N ALA A 18 1.91 -3.10 2.93
CA ALA A 18 2.55 -3.45 4.20
C ALA A 18 2.05 -4.80 4.75
N LEU A 19 0.74 -5.06 4.66
CA LEU A 19 0.17 -6.35 5.07
C LEU A 19 0.70 -7.50 4.20
N MET A 20 0.83 -7.30 2.90
CA MET A 20 1.41 -8.29 2.00
C MET A 20 2.86 -8.60 2.38
N LEU A 21 3.68 -7.57 2.63
CA LEU A 21 5.06 -7.76 3.07
C LEU A 21 5.14 -8.47 4.41
N MET A 22 4.27 -8.10 5.35
CA MET A 22 4.19 -8.75 6.65
C MET A 22 3.88 -10.24 6.50
N PHE A 23 2.91 -10.58 5.64
CA PHE A 23 2.53 -11.97 5.38
C PHE A 23 3.68 -12.75 4.76
N VAL A 24 4.37 -12.18 3.77
CA VAL A 24 5.48 -12.84 3.07
C VAL A 24 6.68 -13.05 3.99
N PHE A 25 7.03 -12.05 4.82
CA PHE A 25 8.26 -12.06 5.61
C PHE A 25 8.05 -12.40 7.09
N SER A 26 6.83 -12.70 7.53
CA SER A 26 6.54 -13.02 8.94
C SER A 26 7.25 -14.26 9.45
N LYS A 27 7.49 -15.22 8.58
CA LYS A 27 8.07 -16.52 8.94
C LYS A 27 9.54 -16.64 8.57
N ASN A 28 10.03 -15.85 7.62
CA ASN A 28 11.38 -15.98 7.10
C ASN A 28 12.09 -14.63 7.06
N LYS A 29 13.15 -14.50 7.84
CA LYS A 29 14.04 -13.33 7.75
C LYS A 29 15.06 -13.58 6.65
N LEU A 30 14.84 -12.97 5.50
CA LEU A 30 15.74 -13.06 4.37
C LEU A 30 16.81 -11.97 4.44
N PHE A 31 17.89 -12.18 3.70
CA PHE A 31 18.93 -11.17 3.51
C PHE A 31 18.33 -9.88 2.93
N PRO A 32 18.81 -8.68 3.35
CA PRO A 32 18.22 -7.40 2.89
C PRO A 32 18.11 -7.25 1.38
N GLY A 33 19.07 -7.77 0.61
CA GLY A 33 19.01 -7.72 -0.85
C GLY A 33 17.80 -8.45 -1.43
N TYR A 34 17.50 -9.62 -0.89
CA TYR A 34 16.31 -10.38 -1.32
C TYR A 34 15.03 -9.68 -0.91
N VAL A 35 14.98 -9.11 0.28
CA VAL A 35 13.83 -8.34 0.75
C VAL A 35 13.58 -7.15 -0.17
N PHE A 36 14.64 -6.44 -0.57
CA PHE A 36 14.54 -5.32 -1.51
C PHE A 36 13.96 -5.78 -2.85
N ILE A 37 14.49 -6.84 -3.45
CA ILE A 37 14.05 -7.35 -4.75
C ILE A 37 12.59 -7.80 -4.68
N ILE A 38 12.23 -8.58 -3.67
CA ILE A 38 10.87 -9.08 -3.49
C ILE A 38 9.89 -7.92 -3.24
N SER A 39 10.26 -6.95 -2.41
CA SER A 39 9.44 -5.76 -2.16
C SER A 39 9.27 -4.94 -3.43
N PHE A 40 10.35 -4.72 -4.16
CA PHE A 40 10.33 -4.01 -5.44
C PHE A 40 9.33 -4.64 -6.40
N VAL A 41 9.46 -5.94 -6.66
CA VAL A 41 8.60 -6.65 -7.62
C VAL A 41 7.17 -6.73 -7.12
N LEU A 42 6.99 -7.14 -5.86
CA LEU A 42 5.66 -7.37 -5.28
C LEU A 42 4.84 -6.09 -5.20
N LEU A 43 5.43 -5.02 -4.66
CA LEU A 43 4.72 -3.75 -4.51
C LEU A 43 4.47 -3.07 -5.85
N THR A 44 5.41 -3.16 -6.79
CA THR A 44 5.23 -2.64 -8.14
C THR A 44 4.10 -3.37 -8.86
N ALA A 45 4.07 -4.70 -8.79
CA ALA A 45 3.00 -5.48 -9.38
C ALA A 45 1.65 -5.16 -8.75
N PHE A 46 1.60 -5.02 -7.43
CA PHE A 46 0.40 -4.65 -6.70
C PHE A 46 -0.11 -3.26 -7.11
N GLU A 47 0.79 -2.29 -7.20
CA GLU A 47 0.45 -0.93 -7.65
C GLU A 47 -0.08 -0.93 -9.08
N TYR A 48 0.58 -1.66 -9.98
CA TYR A 48 0.14 -1.78 -11.37
C TYR A 48 -1.23 -2.43 -11.48
N ILE A 49 -1.45 -3.55 -10.80
CA ILE A 49 -2.72 -4.28 -10.83
C ILE A 49 -3.85 -3.44 -10.25
N THR A 50 -3.61 -2.74 -9.15
CA THR A 50 -4.59 -1.85 -8.52
C THR A 50 -5.01 -0.75 -9.49
N HIS A 51 -4.04 -0.06 -10.08
CA HIS A 51 -4.31 1.01 -11.03
C HIS A 51 -5.05 0.47 -12.27
N PHE A 52 -4.61 -0.66 -12.80
CA PHE A 52 -5.25 -1.30 -13.95
C PHE A 52 -6.70 -1.65 -13.65
N ALA A 53 -6.98 -2.24 -12.49
CA ALA A 53 -8.33 -2.61 -12.08
C ALA A 53 -9.24 -1.40 -11.97
N PHE A 54 -8.79 -0.31 -11.32
CA PHE A 54 -9.57 0.92 -11.23
C PHE A 54 -9.80 1.58 -12.58
N ASP A 55 -8.79 1.59 -13.44
CA ASP A 55 -8.90 2.15 -14.78
C ASP A 55 -9.91 1.38 -15.64
N LYS A 56 -9.91 0.06 -15.57
CA LYS A 56 -10.77 -0.80 -16.41
C LYS A 56 -12.17 -0.99 -15.86
N ILE A 57 -12.33 -1.10 -14.55
CA ILE A 57 -13.63 -1.37 -13.92
C ILE A 57 -14.43 -0.09 -13.70
N PHE A 58 -13.76 0.96 -13.20
CA PHE A 58 -14.42 2.20 -12.81
C PHE A 58 -14.12 3.37 -13.75
N ASP A 59 -13.24 3.18 -14.75
CA ASP A 59 -12.76 4.23 -15.64
C ASP A 59 -12.16 5.40 -14.87
N ILE A 60 -11.46 5.11 -13.77
CA ILE A 60 -10.82 6.09 -12.90
C ILE A 60 -9.31 5.89 -12.97
N ARG A 61 -8.60 6.95 -13.39
CA ARG A 61 -7.15 7.00 -13.30
C ARG A 61 -6.73 7.56 -11.94
N LEU A 62 -6.15 6.70 -11.12
CA LEU A 62 -5.71 7.08 -9.77
C LEU A 62 -4.52 8.05 -9.81
N TRP A 63 -3.59 7.82 -10.73
CA TRP A 63 -2.40 8.65 -10.91
C TRP A 63 -1.83 8.45 -12.31
N SER A 64 -0.83 9.24 -12.68
CA SER A 64 -0.13 9.07 -13.96
C SER A 64 1.36 9.32 -13.81
N TYR A 65 2.16 8.36 -14.24
CA TYR A 65 3.61 8.44 -14.32
C TYR A 65 4.10 8.54 -15.77
N SER A 66 3.24 8.96 -16.69
CA SER A 66 3.57 9.00 -18.12
C SER A 66 4.79 9.88 -18.45
N ALA A 67 5.05 10.91 -17.63
CA ALA A 67 6.22 11.77 -17.76
C ALA A 67 7.47 11.22 -17.05
N HIS A 68 7.36 10.13 -16.30
CA HIS A 68 8.48 9.56 -15.55
C HIS A 68 9.26 8.54 -16.38
N PHE A 69 10.56 8.43 -16.08
CA PHE A 69 11.45 7.51 -16.76
C PHE A 69 11.05 6.05 -16.51
N CYS A 70 11.11 5.24 -17.58
CA CYS A 70 10.76 3.81 -17.52
C CYS A 70 9.39 3.54 -16.91
N ASN A 71 8.39 4.37 -17.24
CA ASN A 71 7.01 4.06 -16.86
C ASN A 71 6.44 2.93 -17.73
N ILE A 72 5.54 2.14 -17.15
CA ILE A 72 4.79 1.10 -17.86
C ILE A 72 3.34 1.56 -17.92
N ASN A 73 2.89 1.98 -19.11
CA ASN A 73 1.54 2.49 -19.38
C ASN A 73 1.11 3.64 -18.45
N GLY A 74 2.08 4.39 -17.91
CA GLY A 74 1.81 5.48 -16.95
C GLY A 74 1.35 5.01 -15.58
N ARG A 75 1.33 3.69 -15.33
CA ARG A 75 0.85 3.13 -14.07
C ARG A 75 1.91 2.97 -13.00
N VAL A 76 3.12 2.63 -13.42
CA VAL A 76 4.28 2.50 -12.55
C VAL A 76 5.50 3.12 -13.23
N SER A 77 6.50 3.51 -12.44
CA SER A 77 7.77 4.04 -12.94
C SER A 77 8.93 3.41 -12.18
N LEU A 78 10.11 3.41 -12.79
CA LEU A 78 11.31 2.86 -12.15
C LEU A 78 11.64 3.60 -10.85
N GLU A 79 11.54 4.91 -10.86
CA GLU A 79 11.80 5.75 -9.69
C GLU A 79 10.88 5.36 -8.52
N GLN A 80 9.59 5.29 -8.79
CA GLN A 80 8.60 4.92 -7.77
C GLN A 80 8.81 3.50 -7.27
N SER A 81 9.13 2.57 -8.18
CA SER A 81 9.40 1.18 -7.81
C SER A 81 10.64 1.03 -6.93
N LEU A 82 11.69 1.82 -7.20
CA LEU A 82 12.88 1.86 -6.34
C LEU A 82 12.53 2.38 -4.95
N LEU A 83 11.73 3.43 -4.86
CA LEU A 83 11.25 3.96 -3.57
C LEU A 83 10.44 2.91 -2.80
N LEU A 84 9.58 2.17 -3.49
CA LEU A 84 8.81 1.08 -2.88
C LEU A 84 9.72 -0.04 -2.38
N GLY A 85 10.76 -0.38 -3.13
CA GLY A 85 11.74 -1.39 -2.71
C GLY A 85 12.49 -0.97 -1.44
N VAL A 86 12.98 0.27 -1.41
CA VAL A 86 13.65 0.84 -0.23
C VAL A 86 12.68 0.92 0.96
N GLY A 87 11.49 1.44 0.72
CA GLY A 87 10.46 1.57 1.75
C GLY A 87 10.04 0.21 2.31
N GLY A 88 9.87 -0.79 1.45
CA GLY A 88 9.52 -2.15 1.86
C GLY A 88 10.61 -2.79 2.72
N THR A 89 11.88 -2.60 2.34
CA THR A 89 13.03 -3.08 3.12
C THR A 89 13.07 -2.41 4.49
N ALA A 90 12.94 -1.09 4.54
CA ALA A 90 12.89 -0.35 5.79
C ALA A 90 11.70 -0.81 6.66
N TYR A 91 10.56 -1.04 6.06
CA TYR A 91 9.38 -1.55 6.77
C TYR A 91 9.68 -2.90 7.43
N VAL A 92 10.21 -3.84 6.68
CA VAL A 92 10.45 -5.20 7.18
C VAL A 92 11.49 -5.23 8.29
N TYR A 93 12.54 -4.43 8.19
CA TYR A 93 13.66 -4.48 9.14
C TYR A 93 13.55 -3.50 10.30
N LEU A 94 12.88 -2.36 10.11
CA LEU A 94 12.81 -1.31 11.13
C LEU A 94 11.40 -1.17 11.71
N ILE A 95 10.41 -1.00 10.86
CA ILE A 95 9.05 -0.64 11.28
C ILE A 95 8.31 -1.85 11.85
N TYR A 96 8.36 -2.99 11.17
CA TYR A 96 7.62 -4.18 11.57
C TYR A 96 8.09 -4.74 12.93
N PRO A 97 9.41 -4.90 13.20
CA PRO A 97 9.87 -5.32 14.52
C PRO A 97 9.49 -4.33 15.63
N PHE A 98 9.55 -3.04 15.34
CA PHE A 98 9.13 -2.01 16.29
C PHE A 98 7.64 -2.12 16.62
N LEU A 99 6.80 -2.29 15.60
CA LEU A 99 5.37 -2.48 15.78
C LEU A 99 5.05 -3.76 16.56
N GLN A 100 5.75 -4.85 16.30
CA GLN A 100 5.58 -6.08 17.06
C GLN A 100 5.86 -5.87 18.55
N LYS A 101 6.97 -5.19 18.89
CA LYS A 101 7.30 -4.87 20.27
C LYS A 101 6.25 -3.97 20.93
N LEU A 102 5.77 -2.99 20.20
CA LEU A 102 4.73 -2.08 20.68
C LEU A 102 3.42 -2.80 20.95
N LEU A 103 2.99 -3.66 20.01
CA LEU A 103 1.74 -4.40 20.11
C LEU A 103 1.76 -5.41 21.27
N LEU A 104 2.91 -6.00 21.60
CA LEU A 104 3.05 -6.90 22.73
C LEU A 104 2.80 -6.21 24.08
N ARG A 105 2.95 -4.89 24.15
CA ARG A 105 2.70 -4.09 25.36
C ARG A 105 1.25 -3.69 25.54
N ILE A 106 0.42 -3.89 24.54
CA ILE A 106 -0.98 -3.47 24.53
C ILE A 106 -1.86 -4.72 24.66
N SER A 107 -2.95 -4.63 25.45
CA SER A 107 -3.87 -5.75 25.59
C SER A 107 -4.58 -6.08 24.28
N GLU A 108 -4.85 -7.36 24.03
CA GLU A 108 -5.53 -7.81 22.82
C GLU A 108 -6.87 -7.12 22.60
N ARG A 109 -7.60 -6.85 23.69
CA ARG A 109 -8.90 -6.16 23.63
C ARG A 109 -8.75 -4.76 23.05
N LYS A 110 -7.72 -4.00 23.48
CA LYS A 110 -7.44 -2.67 22.95
C LYS A 110 -7.01 -2.73 21.49
N ILE A 111 -6.17 -3.70 21.12
CA ILE A 111 -5.73 -3.90 19.73
C ILE A 111 -6.93 -4.15 18.82
N ARG A 112 -7.83 -5.05 19.22
CA ARG A 112 -9.05 -5.36 18.47
C ARG A 112 -9.95 -4.14 18.32
N PHE A 113 -10.10 -3.37 19.40
CA PHE A 113 -10.92 -2.15 19.37
C PHE A 113 -10.35 -1.12 18.39
N PHE A 114 -9.04 -0.83 18.46
CA PHE A 114 -8.40 0.10 17.54
C PHE A 114 -8.43 -0.40 16.11
N ALA A 115 -8.18 -1.68 15.88
CA ALA A 115 -8.25 -2.28 14.55
C ALA A 115 -9.65 -2.16 13.95
N PHE A 116 -10.69 -2.39 14.76
CA PHE A 116 -12.07 -2.22 14.34
C PHE A 116 -12.36 -0.77 13.95
N CYS A 117 -11.98 0.19 14.80
CA CYS A 117 -12.18 1.61 14.52
C CYS A 117 -11.47 2.06 13.24
N ILE A 118 -10.22 1.64 13.04
CA ILE A 118 -9.46 1.96 11.84
C ILE A 118 -10.11 1.36 10.59
N THR A 119 -10.53 0.10 10.67
CA THR A 119 -11.18 -0.60 9.56
C THR A 119 -12.48 0.09 9.18
N VAL A 120 -13.34 0.44 10.14
CA VAL A 120 -14.59 1.15 9.89
C VAL A 120 -14.32 2.50 9.23
N THR A 121 -13.33 3.25 9.72
CA THR A 121 -12.96 4.56 9.17
C THR A 121 -12.50 4.43 7.72
N LEU A 122 -11.64 3.44 7.43
CA LEU A 122 -11.14 3.20 6.07
C LEU A 122 -12.25 2.77 5.11
N VAL A 123 -13.14 1.87 5.56
CA VAL A 123 -14.27 1.44 4.74
C VAL A 123 -15.21 2.60 4.45
N PHE A 124 -15.51 3.42 5.46
CA PHE A 124 -16.35 4.60 5.29
C PHE A 124 -15.75 5.58 4.30
N ASP A 125 -14.45 5.89 4.45
CA ASP A 125 -13.74 6.79 3.54
C ASP A 125 -13.69 6.23 2.11
N PHE A 126 -13.47 4.92 1.97
CA PHE A 126 -13.48 4.26 0.66
C PHE A 126 -14.84 4.37 -0.01
N VAL A 127 -15.92 4.07 0.72
CA VAL A 127 -17.30 4.15 0.19
C VAL A 127 -17.63 5.59 -0.18
N PHE A 128 -17.30 6.55 0.69
CA PHE A 128 -17.55 7.97 0.43
C PHE A 128 -16.78 8.45 -0.80
N SER A 129 -15.51 8.08 -0.93
CA SER A 129 -14.68 8.45 -2.07
C SER A 129 -15.19 7.81 -3.37
N ALA A 130 -15.63 6.55 -3.32
CA ALA A 130 -16.20 5.86 -4.46
C ALA A 130 -17.49 6.54 -4.93
N LEU A 131 -18.38 6.88 -3.98
CA LEU A 131 -19.61 7.58 -4.30
C LEU A 131 -19.32 8.96 -4.88
N SER A 132 -18.39 9.70 -4.32
CA SER A 132 -17.99 11.02 -4.84
C SER A 132 -17.45 10.92 -6.27
N ALA A 133 -16.69 9.88 -6.57
CA ALA A 133 -16.16 9.65 -7.91
C ALA A 133 -17.26 9.29 -8.91
N PHE A 134 -18.29 8.56 -8.49
CA PHE A 134 -19.41 8.19 -9.34
C PHE A 134 -20.34 9.39 -9.63
N PHE A 135 -20.50 10.31 -8.68
CA PHE A 135 -21.40 11.44 -8.83
C PHE A 135 -20.74 12.69 -9.42
N ASN A 136 -19.44 12.69 -9.61
CA ASN A 136 -18.71 13.72 -10.32
C ASN A 136 -18.32 13.26 -11.71
#